data_0885754c17a0c917d7d0256abe8b58ae
#
_entry.id   0885754c17a0c917d7d0256abe8b58ae
#
_cell.length_a   1.000
_cell.length_b   1.000
_cell.length_c   1.000
_cell.angle_alpha   90.00
_cell.angle_beta   90.00
_cell.angle_gamma   90.00
#
_symmetry.space_group_name_H-M   'P 1'
#
loop_
_entity.id
_entity.type
_entity.pdbx_description
1 polymer ?
#
loop_
_entity_poly.entity_id
_entity_poly.type
_entity_poly.pdbx_seq_one_letter_code
_entity_poly.pdbx_strand_id
1 'polypeptide(L)'
;GKVKHENVAYIELETEPEFLEDDLDELVVMENISYVASVTGDYDVMLEYIYKDNEDLLNFINTLKRNPNVKRLSSRTILKIHKAQYPARVQP
;
A
#
# COMPACT_ATOMS: atom_id res chain seq x y z
N GLY A 1 8.94 -8.91 24.33
CA GLY A 1 7.55 -9.08 24.27
C GLY A 1 7.12 -9.88 23.06
N LYS A 2 5.88 -10.16 23.01
CA LYS A 2 5.32 -10.92 21.89
C LYS A 2 5.33 -10.09 20.64
N VAL A 3 5.66 -10.74 19.54
CA VAL A 3 5.52 -10.12 18.24
C VAL A 3 4.03 -9.99 17.96
N LYS A 4 3.62 -8.77 17.70
CA LYS A 4 2.24 -8.50 17.37
C LYS A 4 2.03 -8.77 15.89
N HIS A 5 1.06 -9.61 15.58
CA HIS A 5 0.70 -9.84 14.20
C HIS A 5 -0.06 -8.64 13.67
N GLU A 6 0.46 -8.04 12.64
CA GLU A 6 -0.19 -6.91 12.01
C GLU A 6 -0.94 -7.38 10.78
N ASN A 7 -2.08 -6.74 10.53
CA ASN A 7 -2.84 -6.98 9.32
C ASN A 7 -2.26 -6.11 8.23
N VAL A 8 -1.77 -6.73 7.18
CA VAL A 8 -1.13 -6.02 6.08
C VAL A 8 -1.87 -6.29 4.79
N ALA A 9 -2.18 -5.24 4.07
CA ALA A 9 -2.74 -5.31 2.73
C ALA A 9 -1.75 -4.73 1.74
N TYR A 10 -1.59 -5.41 0.61
CA TYR A 10 -0.88 -4.87 -0.55
C TYR A 10 -1.90 -4.30 -1.51
N ILE A 11 -1.73 -3.05 -1.85
CA ILE A 11 -2.65 -2.34 -2.73
C ILE A 11 -1.87 -1.82 -3.93
N GLU A 12 -2.36 -2.14 -5.11
CA GLU A 12 -1.77 -1.65 -6.35
C GLU A 12 -2.75 -0.71 -7.02
N LEU A 13 -2.24 0.40 -7.52
CA LEU A 13 -3.04 1.43 -8.15
C LEU A 13 -2.58 1.65 -9.58
N GLU A 14 -3.55 1.67 -10.49
CA GLU A 14 -3.35 2.25 -11.81
C GLU A 14 -3.84 3.67 -11.72
N THR A 15 -2.99 4.63 -12.09
CA THR A 15 -3.26 6.04 -11.82
C THR A 15 -3.04 6.90 -13.06
N GLU A 16 -3.67 8.07 -13.01
CA GLU A 16 -3.30 9.14 -13.94
C GLU A 16 -1.95 9.73 -13.52
N PRO A 17 -1.21 10.35 -14.45
CA PRO A 17 0.06 10.99 -14.08
C PRO A 17 -0.06 12.02 -12.97
N GLU A 18 -1.20 12.69 -12.89
CA GLU A 18 -1.46 13.70 -11.86
C GLU A 18 -1.42 13.11 -10.45
N PHE A 19 -1.72 11.83 -10.30
CA PHE A 19 -1.64 11.18 -9.00
C PHE A 19 -0.22 11.25 -8.44
N LEU A 20 0.77 10.98 -9.28
CA LEU A 20 2.17 10.99 -8.85
C LEU A 20 2.63 12.39 -8.48
N GLU A 21 2.07 13.41 -9.14
CA GLU A 21 2.45 14.80 -8.88
C GLU A 21 1.75 15.37 -7.67
N ASP A 22 0.47 15.05 -7.49
CA ASP A 22 -0.39 15.77 -6.56
C ASP A 22 -0.79 14.95 -5.33
N ASP A 23 -0.94 13.63 -5.48
CA ASP A 23 -1.56 12.81 -4.45
C ASP A 23 -0.59 11.89 -3.71
N LEU A 24 0.52 11.54 -4.35
CA LEU A 24 1.44 10.55 -3.79
C LEU A 24 2.02 10.98 -2.45
N ASP A 25 2.33 12.26 -2.31
CA ASP A 25 2.92 12.79 -1.08
C ASP A 25 2.00 12.63 0.12
N GLU A 26 0.68 12.66 -0.09
CA GLU A 26 -0.26 12.43 1.00
C GLU A 26 -0.19 10.99 1.52
N LEU A 27 0.01 10.03 0.62
CA LEU A 27 0.17 8.64 1.02
C LEU A 27 1.46 8.42 1.79
N VAL A 28 2.54 9.02 1.31
CA VAL A 28 3.88 8.81 1.89
C VAL A 28 3.93 9.22 3.35
N VAL A 29 3.18 10.25 3.73
CA VAL A 29 3.19 10.75 5.12
C VAL A 29 2.21 10.04 6.04
N MET A 30 1.36 9.14 5.51
CA MET A 30 0.40 8.43 6.35
C MET A 30 1.10 7.38 7.21
N GLU A 31 0.79 7.38 8.50
CA GLU A 31 1.45 6.50 9.46
C GLU A 31 1.18 5.04 9.20
N ASN A 32 -0.01 4.71 8.74
CA ASN A 32 -0.41 3.32 8.51
C ASN A 32 0.05 2.77 7.15
N ILE A 33 0.71 3.58 6.34
CA ILE A 33 1.31 3.12 5.11
C ILE A 33 2.79 2.89 5.38
N SER A 34 3.20 1.63 5.30
CA SER A 34 4.56 1.24 5.61
C SER A 34 5.48 1.22 4.39
N TYR A 35 4.90 1.29 3.19
CA TYR A 35 5.69 1.15 1.98
C TYR A 35 4.92 1.75 0.81
N VAL A 36 5.59 2.55 0.00
CA VAL A 36 5.04 3.09 -1.24
C VAL A 36 6.14 3.04 -2.29
N ALA A 37 5.83 2.50 -3.46
CA ALA A 37 6.79 2.40 -4.54
C ALA A 37 6.10 2.61 -5.88
N SER A 38 6.83 3.21 -6.82
CA SER A 38 6.44 3.20 -8.22
C SER A 38 6.90 1.89 -8.82
N VAL A 39 6.05 1.26 -9.61
CA VAL A 39 6.32 -0.07 -10.15
C VAL A 39 6.07 -0.10 -11.64
N THR A 40 6.63 -1.10 -12.30
CA THR A 40 6.35 -1.37 -13.71
C THR A 40 5.23 -2.40 -13.82
N GLY A 41 4.67 -2.53 -15.03
CA GLY A 41 3.61 -3.50 -15.30
C GLY A 41 2.27 -2.83 -15.44
N ASP A 42 1.23 -3.55 -15.05
CA ASP A 42 -0.14 -3.07 -15.24
C ASP A 42 -0.56 -1.99 -14.25
N TYR A 43 0.17 -1.83 -13.19
CA TYR A 43 -0.08 -0.84 -12.15
C TYR A 43 1.08 0.14 -12.07
N ASP A 44 0.83 1.29 -11.47
CA ASP A 44 1.81 2.37 -11.40
C ASP A 44 2.41 2.52 -10.02
N VAL A 45 1.61 2.24 -8.98
CA VAL A 45 2.01 2.41 -7.59
C VAL A 45 1.62 1.16 -6.81
N MET A 46 2.52 0.73 -5.94
CA MET A 46 2.23 -0.34 -4.98
C MET A 46 2.45 0.21 -3.58
N LEU A 47 1.55 -0.13 -2.67
CA LEU A 47 1.70 0.28 -1.29
C LEU A 47 1.31 -0.83 -0.33
N GLU A 48 1.84 -0.74 0.89
CA GLU A 48 1.47 -1.61 2.00
C GLU A 48 0.72 -0.78 3.02
N TYR A 49 -0.47 -1.23 3.36
CA TYR A 49 -1.32 -0.59 4.35
C TYR A 49 -1.49 -1.51 5.55
N ILE A 50 -1.20 -0.99 6.73
CA ILE A 50 -1.38 -1.73 7.99
C ILE A 50 -2.75 -1.35 8.51
N TYR A 51 -3.67 -2.33 8.54
CA TYR A 51 -5.05 -2.04 8.89
C TYR A 51 -5.42 -2.69 10.23
N LYS A 52 -6.36 -2.06 10.89
CA LYS A 52 -6.83 -2.46 12.21
C LYS A 52 -7.81 -3.63 12.11
N ASP A 53 -8.76 -3.51 11.21
CA ASP A 53 -9.81 -4.49 10.97
C ASP A 53 -10.34 -4.32 9.55
N ASN A 54 -11.29 -5.15 9.17
CA ASN A 54 -11.82 -5.11 7.80
C ASN A 54 -12.53 -3.80 7.49
N GLU A 55 -13.17 -3.19 8.47
CA GLU A 55 -13.83 -1.91 8.26
C GLU A 55 -12.81 -0.80 7.94
N ASP A 56 -11.70 -0.78 8.68
CA ASP A 56 -10.61 0.15 8.42
C ASP A 56 -10.09 -0.01 7.00
N LEU A 57 -9.82 -1.25 6.59
CA LEU A 57 -9.31 -1.52 5.25
C LEU A 57 -10.32 -1.09 4.18
N LEU A 58 -11.59 -1.42 4.37
CA LEU A 58 -12.63 -1.04 3.42
C LEU A 58 -12.72 0.47 3.27
N ASN A 59 -12.67 1.19 4.40
CA ASN A 59 -12.73 2.64 4.38
C ASN A 59 -11.55 3.24 3.62
N PHE A 60 -10.36 2.69 3.84
CA PHE A 60 -9.16 3.17 3.14
C PHE A 60 -9.26 2.91 1.64
N ILE A 61 -9.67 1.70 1.26
CA ILE A 61 -9.85 1.36 -0.16
C ILE A 61 -10.87 2.30 -0.81
N ASN A 62 -11.98 2.56 -0.12
CA ASN A 62 -13.01 3.45 -0.66
C ASN A 62 -12.50 4.88 -0.80
N THR A 63 -11.67 5.32 0.12
CA THR A 63 -11.04 6.65 0.03
C THR A 63 -10.17 6.75 -1.23
N LEU A 64 -9.38 5.71 -1.49
CA LEU A 64 -8.56 5.68 -2.71
C LEU A 64 -9.42 5.66 -3.96
N LYS A 65 -10.50 4.87 -3.96
CA LYS A 65 -11.38 4.76 -5.12
C LYS A 65 -12.11 6.06 -5.44
N ARG A 66 -12.30 6.92 -4.45
CA ARG A 66 -12.94 8.22 -4.67
C ARG A 66 -12.01 9.24 -5.31
N ASN A 67 -10.71 8.96 -5.32
CA ASN A 67 -9.75 9.86 -5.96
C ASN A 67 -9.89 9.73 -7.48
N PRO A 68 -10.19 10.83 -8.18
CA PRO A 68 -10.41 10.78 -9.65
C PRO A 68 -9.14 10.40 -10.41
N ASN A 69 -7.98 10.50 -9.79
CA ASN A 69 -6.71 10.13 -10.41
C ASN A 69 -6.39 8.65 -10.24
N VAL A 70 -7.20 7.91 -9.51
CA VAL A 70 -7.07 6.45 -9.38
C VAL A 70 -8.02 5.80 -10.38
N LYS A 71 -7.44 5.12 -11.38
CA LYS A 71 -8.20 4.50 -12.45
C LYS A 71 -8.65 3.09 -12.08
N ARG A 72 -7.79 2.36 -11.39
CA ARG A 72 -8.06 0.97 -11.04
C ARG A 72 -7.27 0.63 -9.79
N LEU A 73 -7.84 -0.23 -8.96
CA LEU A 73 -7.23 -0.66 -7.71
C LEU A 73 -7.33 -2.16 -7.58
N SER A 74 -6.25 -2.78 -7.13
CA SER A 74 -6.23 -4.18 -6.74
C SER A 74 -5.73 -4.26 -5.31
N SER A 75 -6.41 -5.05 -4.49
CA SER A 75 -6.04 -5.20 -3.08
C SER A 75 -5.97 -6.67 -2.74
N ARG A 76 -4.94 -7.03 -1.98
CA ARG A 76 -4.82 -8.38 -1.45
C ARG A 76 -4.29 -8.31 -0.03
N THR A 77 -4.78 -9.19 0.82
CA THR A 77 -4.32 -9.28 2.20
C THR A 77 -3.43 -10.48 2.36
N ILE A 78 -2.49 -10.39 3.28
CA ILE A 78 -1.60 -11.50 3.58
C ILE A 78 -2.32 -12.43 4.55
N LEU A 79 -2.49 -13.68 4.14
CA LEU A 79 -3.09 -14.68 5.02
C LEU A 79 -2.06 -15.31 5.93
N LYS A 80 -0.86 -15.57 5.39
CA LYS A 80 0.19 -16.23 6.16
C LYS A 80 1.53 -15.93 5.49
N ILE A 81 2.50 -15.57 6.29
CA ILE A 81 3.86 -15.36 5.81
C ILE A 81 4.63 -16.67 6.02
N HIS A 82 5.15 -17.21 4.94
CA HIS A 82 5.95 -18.44 5.00
C HIS A 82 7.42 -18.17 5.21
N LYS A 83 7.89 -17.00 4.78
CA LYS A 83 9.26 -16.59 4.97
C LYS A 83 9.33 -15.07 4.80
N ALA A 84 9.98 -14.42 5.73
CA ALA A 84 10.13 -12.97 5.72
C ALA A 84 11.59 -12.59 5.98
N GLN A 85 12.49 -13.18 5.22
CA GLN A 85 13.90 -12.87 5.31
C GLN A 85 14.23 -11.86 4.21
N TYR A 86 14.64 -10.69 4.63
CA TYR A 86 14.99 -9.63 3.69
C TYR A 86 16.44 -9.76 3.27
N PRO A 87 16.78 -9.34 2.05
CA PRO A 87 18.16 -9.32 1.62
C PRO A 87 19.02 -8.48 2.55
N ALA A 88 20.31 -8.76 2.59
CA ALA A 88 21.24 -7.95 3.34
C ALA A 88 21.12 -6.50 2.88
N ARG A 89 21.03 -5.59 3.84
CA ARG A 89 20.87 -4.19 3.53
C ARG A 89 22.17 -3.63 2.97
N VAL A 90 22.05 -3.00 1.84
CA VAL A 90 23.18 -2.29 1.26
C VAL A 90 23.23 -0.93 1.92
N GLN A 91 24.34 -0.64 2.55
CA GLN A 91 24.52 0.66 3.19
C GLN A 91 24.98 1.68 2.17
N PRO A 92 24.36 2.86 2.17
CA PRO A 92 24.81 3.93 1.27
C PRO A 92 26.21 4.41 1.64
#